data_620e33cecd40481ca00276ffc883e4f8
#
_entry.id   620e33cecd40481ca00276ffc883e4f8
#
_cell.length_a   1.000
_cell.length_b   1.000
_cell.length_c   1.000
_cell.angle_alpha   90.00
_cell.angle_beta   90.00
_cell.angle_gamma   90.00
#
_symmetry.space_group_name_H-M   'P 1'
#
loop_
_entity.id
_entity.type
_entity.pdbx_description
1 polymer ?
#
loop_
_entity_poly.entity_id
_entity_poly.type
_entity_poly.pdbx_seq_one_letter_code
_entity_poly.pdbx_strand_id
1 'polypeptide(L)'
;LVAEQGAGAVGAWRRAGGEWQKIGAVPSGGREPCYVTLDPAEQRIAVANYGSGSVALFEPGGDGAPRDGGTLWANNGHGPNAERQEGPHMHCVCFSPDSRWLYAVDLGTDQILRFALDAPTLLREPQCVYHAPPGSGPRHLLFHPTLPIALLVSELANTLTLFDVRPDGLSSRSRCSTLPAGFTGDSLGGHLALNAAGTHGYVTNRGHDSVAVFRIDGAEPGIELLQHVASGGA
;
A
#
# COMPACT_ATOMS: atom_id res chain seq x y z
N LEU A 1 -9.45 -6.90 -10.32
CA LEU A 1 -8.62 -7.85 -9.55
C LEU A 1 -9.03 -7.82 -8.07
N VAL A 2 -8.91 -8.95 -7.39
CA VAL A 2 -9.21 -9.10 -5.96
C VAL A 2 -8.14 -9.97 -5.31
N ALA A 3 -7.59 -9.51 -4.20
CA ALA A 3 -6.79 -10.34 -3.31
C ALA A 3 -7.73 -11.21 -2.45
N GLU A 4 -7.71 -12.52 -2.69
CA GLU A 4 -8.56 -13.48 -1.99
C GLU A 4 -7.82 -14.01 -0.76
N GLN A 5 -7.84 -13.27 0.34
CA GLN A 5 -7.03 -13.51 1.53
C GLN A 5 -7.18 -14.95 2.06
N GLY A 6 -8.43 -15.40 2.28
CA GLY A 6 -8.69 -16.74 2.83
C GLY A 6 -8.32 -17.88 1.88
N ALA A 7 -8.30 -17.65 0.55
CA ALA A 7 -7.93 -18.64 -0.44
C ALA A 7 -6.44 -18.60 -0.80
N GLY A 8 -5.69 -17.57 -0.36
CA GLY A 8 -4.30 -17.38 -0.75
C GLY A 8 -4.12 -17.14 -2.25
N ALA A 9 -5.08 -16.46 -2.88
CA ALA A 9 -5.16 -16.34 -4.33
C ALA A 9 -5.37 -14.90 -4.79
N VAL A 10 -5.09 -14.66 -6.08
CA VAL A 10 -5.46 -13.44 -6.80
C VAL A 10 -6.48 -13.82 -7.86
N GLY A 11 -7.68 -13.26 -7.73
CA GLY A 11 -8.76 -13.50 -8.65
C GLY A 11 -9.04 -12.31 -9.57
N ALA A 12 -9.57 -12.60 -10.74
CA ALA A 12 -10.06 -11.60 -11.68
C ALA A 12 -11.55 -11.77 -11.92
N TRP A 13 -12.26 -10.64 -12.01
CA TRP A 13 -13.69 -10.57 -12.29
C TRP A 13 -13.95 -9.64 -13.45
N ARG A 14 -14.94 -9.98 -14.25
CA ARG A 14 -15.46 -9.15 -15.35
C ARG A 14 -16.90 -8.79 -15.04
N ARG A 15 -17.29 -7.56 -15.33
CA ARG A 15 -18.69 -7.16 -15.28
C ARG A 15 -19.38 -7.50 -16.60
N ALA A 16 -20.38 -8.36 -16.57
CA ALA A 16 -21.18 -8.78 -17.74
C ALA A 16 -22.66 -8.79 -17.35
N GLY A 17 -23.53 -8.16 -18.14
CA GLY A 17 -24.97 -8.12 -17.88
C GLY A 17 -25.38 -7.46 -16.54
N GLY A 18 -24.53 -6.60 -15.99
CA GLY A 18 -24.76 -5.98 -14.67
C GLY A 18 -24.20 -6.76 -13.47
N GLU A 19 -23.79 -8.01 -13.66
CA GLU A 19 -23.28 -8.89 -12.63
C GLU A 19 -21.74 -9.06 -12.72
N TRP A 20 -21.09 -9.39 -11.59
CA TRP A 20 -19.67 -9.72 -11.54
C TRP A 20 -19.48 -11.22 -11.71
N GLN A 21 -18.71 -11.61 -12.70
CA GLN A 21 -18.35 -13.00 -12.99
C GLN A 21 -16.87 -13.20 -12.80
N LYS A 22 -16.49 -14.23 -12.02
CA LYS A 22 -15.09 -14.64 -11.89
C LYS A 22 -14.60 -15.24 -13.20
N ILE A 23 -13.51 -14.69 -13.76
CA ILE A 23 -12.92 -15.15 -15.02
C ILE A 23 -11.66 -15.99 -14.80
N GLY A 24 -11.04 -15.90 -13.62
CA GLY A 24 -9.88 -16.71 -13.28
C GLY A 24 -9.35 -16.38 -11.89
N ALA A 25 -8.49 -17.24 -11.38
CA ALA A 25 -7.68 -17.00 -10.19
C ALA A 25 -6.40 -17.85 -10.25
N VAL A 26 -5.33 -17.33 -9.65
CA VAL A 26 -4.06 -18.04 -9.46
C VAL A 26 -3.64 -17.95 -8.00
N PRO A 27 -2.83 -18.91 -7.48
CA PRO A 27 -2.20 -18.76 -6.17
C PRO A 27 -1.39 -17.45 -6.09
N SER A 28 -1.48 -16.71 -5.00
CA SER A 28 -0.71 -15.47 -4.80
C SER A 28 0.79 -15.71 -4.58
N GLY A 29 1.19 -16.97 -4.44
CA GLY A 29 2.56 -17.38 -4.12
C GLY A 29 2.91 -17.24 -2.64
N GLY A 30 2.09 -16.56 -1.84
CA GLY A 30 2.29 -16.36 -0.41
C GLY A 30 1.03 -16.65 0.41
N ARG A 31 1.05 -16.22 1.68
CA ARG A 31 -0.10 -16.35 2.59
C ARG A 31 -0.75 -15.00 2.82
N GLU A 32 -2.07 -15.00 2.94
CA GLU A 32 -2.88 -13.82 3.28
C GLU A 32 -2.64 -12.64 2.34
N PRO A 33 -2.85 -12.79 1.01
CA PRO A 33 -2.77 -11.66 0.10
C PRO A 33 -3.77 -10.58 0.54
N CYS A 34 -3.29 -9.36 0.78
CA CYS A 34 -4.10 -8.26 1.31
C CYS A 34 -4.14 -7.04 0.38
N TYR A 35 -3.28 -6.98 -0.62
CA TYR A 35 -3.24 -5.88 -1.57
C TYR A 35 -2.88 -6.37 -2.97
N VAL A 36 -3.57 -5.85 -3.98
CA VAL A 36 -3.29 -6.12 -5.39
C VAL A 36 -3.42 -4.83 -6.20
N THR A 37 -2.50 -4.63 -7.14
CA THR A 37 -2.51 -3.47 -8.03
C THR A 37 -2.04 -3.84 -9.43
N LEU A 38 -2.44 -3.02 -10.42
CA LEU A 38 -1.93 -3.05 -11.79
C LEU A 38 -0.93 -1.91 -12.01
N ASP A 39 0.05 -2.11 -12.86
CA ASP A 39 0.86 -1.01 -13.34
C ASP A 39 0.05 -0.09 -14.28
N PRO A 40 0.48 1.18 -14.50
CA PRO A 40 -0.25 2.12 -15.36
C PRO A 40 -0.47 1.64 -16.80
N ALA A 41 0.37 0.73 -17.31
CA ALA A 41 0.22 0.13 -18.63
C ALA A 41 -0.62 -1.16 -18.64
N GLU A 42 -1.12 -1.60 -17.49
CA GLU A 42 -1.89 -2.85 -17.29
C GLU A 42 -1.14 -4.11 -17.77
N GLN A 43 0.19 -4.09 -17.69
CA GLN A 43 1.05 -5.20 -18.13
C GLN A 43 1.61 -6.03 -16.97
N ARG A 44 1.45 -5.56 -15.73
CA ARG A 44 1.94 -6.22 -14.52
C ARG A 44 0.91 -6.14 -13.41
N ILE A 45 0.79 -7.25 -12.68
CA ILE A 45 -0.04 -7.36 -11.48
C ILE A 45 0.90 -7.59 -10.31
N ALA A 46 0.89 -6.71 -9.32
CA ALA A 46 1.66 -6.87 -8.10
C ALA A 46 0.75 -7.19 -6.91
N VAL A 47 1.21 -8.07 -6.02
CA VAL A 47 0.46 -8.55 -4.86
C VAL A 47 1.32 -8.47 -3.61
N ALA A 48 0.77 -7.94 -2.53
CA ALA A 48 1.34 -8.01 -1.20
C ALA A 48 0.69 -9.16 -0.41
N ASN A 49 1.50 -10.08 0.09
CA ASN A 49 1.09 -11.20 0.95
C ASN A 49 1.48 -10.89 2.39
N TYR A 50 0.50 -10.56 3.22
CA TYR A 50 0.71 -10.14 4.61
C TYR A 50 1.30 -11.26 5.47
N GLY A 51 0.67 -12.43 5.47
CA GLY A 51 1.03 -13.54 6.35
C GLY A 51 2.36 -14.24 6.03
N SER A 52 2.95 -13.96 4.85
CA SER A 52 4.29 -14.47 4.48
C SER A 52 5.33 -13.37 4.30
N GLY A 53 4.97 -12.10 4.48
CA GLY A 53 5.89 -10.97 4.29
C GLY A 53 6.49 -10.93 2.89
N SER A 54 5.69 -11.26 1.86
CA SER A 54 6.20 -11.44 0.50
C SER A 54 5.47 -10.60 -0.53
N VAL A 55 6.14 -10.36 -1.65
CA VAL A 55 5.62 -9.66 -2.83
C VAL A 55 5.62 -10.63 -4.00
N ALA A 56 4.53 -10.68 -4.75
CA ALA A 56 4.46 -11.43 -5.99
C ALA A 56 4.19 -10.51 -7.19
N LEU A 57 4.76 -10.86 -8.35
CA LEU A 57 4.59 -10.14 -9.60
C LEU A 57 4.13 -11.11 -10.68
N PHE A 58 3.02 -10.80 -11.36
CA PHE A 58 2.40 -11.59 -12.40
C PHE A 58 2.22 -10.77 -13.68
N GLU A 59 2.06 -11.46 -14.80
CA GLU A 59 1.53 -10.89 -16.05
C GLU A 59 0.03 -11.13 -16.14
N PRO A 60 -0.77 -10.17 -16.64
CA PRO A 60 -2.15 -10.42 -17.02
C PRO A 60 -2.20 -11.27 -18.30
N GLY A 61 -3.17 -12.17 -18.38
CA GLY A 61 -3.55 -12.87 -19.60
C GLY A 61 -4.31 -11.97 -20.57
N GLY A 62 -4.55 -12.44 -21.78
CA GLY A 62 -5.32 -11.69 -22.79
C GLY A 62 -6.78 -11.44 -22.42
N ASP A 63 -7.30 -12.17 -21.45
CA ASP A 63 -8.62 -11.98 -20.86
C ASP A 63 -8.63 -11.08 -19.61
N GLY A 64 -7.44 -10.63 -19.15
CA GLY A 64 -7.22 -9.83 -17.95
C GLY A 64 -7.09 -10.64 -16.66
N ALA A 65 -7.18 -11.97 -16.70
CA ALA A 65 -6.87 -12.81 -15.55
C ALA A 65 -5.36 -12.90 -15.33
N PRO A 66 -4.87 -13.01 -14.07
CA PRO A 66 -3.44 -13.24 -13.85
C PRO A 66 -3.00 -14.58 -14.44
N ARG A 67 -1.83 -14.61 -15.06
CA ARG A 67 -1.18 -15.85 -15.51
C ARG A 67 -0.51 -16.54 -14.34
N ASP A 68 -0.55 -17.87 -14.31
CA ASP A 68 0.19 -18.66 -13.34
C ASP A 68 1.72 -18.53 -13.56
N GLY A 69 2.52 -18.78 -12.52
CA GLY A 69 3.98 -18.74 -12.61
C GLY A 69 4.61 -17.37 -12.34
N GLY A 70 3.94 -16.50 -11.62
CA GLY A 70 4.53 -15.21 -11.16
C GLY A 70 5.78 -15.40 -10.29
N THR A 71 6.63 -14.38 -10.24
CA THR A 71 7.80 -14.38 -9.34
C THR A 71 7.43 -13.95 -7.95
N LEU A 72 8.13 -14.50 -6.97
CA LEU A 72 7.94 -14.21 -5.55
C LEU A 72 9.26 -13.75 -4.93
N TRP A 73 9.19 -12.71 -4.10
CA TRP A 73 10.27 -12.30 -3.20
C TRP A 73 9.71 -12.17 -1.78
N ALA A 74 10.45 -12.63 -0.76
CA ALA A 74 10.07 -12.57 0.63
C ALA A 74 11.09 -11.77 1.43
N ASN A 75 10.62 -10.89 2.31
CA ASN A 75 11.46 -10.14 3.24
C ASN A 75 11.84 -11.00 4.44
N ASN A 76 12.76 -10.48 5.25
CA ASN A 76 13.16 -11.04 6.54
C ASN A 76 13.33 -9.91 7.56
N GLY A 77 13.37 -10.26 8.84
CA GLY A 77 13.48 -9.29 9.93
C GLY A 77 12.23 -9.21 10.77
N HIS A 78 12.20 -8.24 11.67
CA HIS A 78 11.08 -7.96 12.58
C HIS A 78 11.16 -6.51 13.07
N GLY A 79 10.07 -5.99 13.63
CA GLY A 79 10.00 -4.71 14.31
C GLY A 79 9.96 -4.88 15.85
N PRO A 80 9.79 -3.77 16.58
CA PRO A 80 9.80 -3.80 18.05
C PRO A 80 8.46 -4.25 18.67
N ASN A 81 7.35 -4.27 17.92
CA ASN A 81 6.06 -4.72 18.42
C ASN A 81 5.95 -6.24 18.26
N ALA A 82 6.11 -6.98 19.39
CA ALA A 82 6.15 -8.43 19.37
C ALA A 82 4.84 -9.12 18.91
N GLU A 83 3.71 -8.41 18.95
CA GLU A 83 2.41 -8.97 18.55
C GLU A 83 2.05 -8.69 17.08
N ARG A 84 2.60 -7.61 16.53
CA ARG A 84 2.23 -7.12 15.19
C ARG A 84 3.40 -7.03 14.23
N GLN A 85 4.64 -7.23 14.72
CA GLN A 85 5.88 -7.12 13.96
C GLN A 85 6.85 -8.25 14.29
N GLU A 86 6.32 -9.44 14.63
CA GLU A 86 7.10 -10.65 14.90
C GLU A 86 7.85 -11.18 13.67
N GLY A 87 7.46 -10.72 12.50
CA GLY A 87 8.04 -11.02 11.20
C GLY A 87 7.67 -9.98 10.17
N PRO A 88 8.09 -10.14 8.90
CA PRO A 88 7.68 -9.25 7.83
C PRO A 88 6.18 -9.41 7.51
N HIS A 89 5.51 -8.27 7.24
CA HIS A 89 4.10 -8.21 6.87
C HIS A 89 3.91 -7.23 5.72
N MET A 90 4.05 -7.71 4.47
CA MET A 90 3.82 -6.87 3.29
C MET A 90 2.35 -6.47 3.22
N HIS A 91 2.07 -5.17 3.38
CA HIS A 91 0.69 -4.67 3.46
C HIS A 91 0.22 -3.92 2.22
N CYS A 92 1.14 -3.37 1.46
CA CYS A 92 0.82 -2.63 0.24
C CYS A 92 1.93 -2.81 -0.79
N VAL A 93 1.53 -2.82 -2.06
CA VAL A 93 2.42 -2.66 -3.21
C VAL A 93 1.85 -1.60 -4.13
N CYS A 94 2.71 -0.75 -4.69
CA CYS A 94 2.31 0.24 -5.69
C CYS A 94 3.41 0.48 -6.71
N PHE A 95 3.02 0.67 -7.97
CA PHE A 95 3.95 1.04 -9.02
C PHE A 95 4.25 2.54 -8.95
N SER A 96 5.48 2.92 -9.30
CA SER A 96 5.78 4.32 -9.56
C SER A 96 4.99 4.84 -10.76
N PRO A 97 4.69 6.15 -10.84
CA PRO A 97 3.94 6.71 -11.97
C PRO A 97 4.57 6.46 -13.35
N ASP A 98 5.89 6.29 -13.40
CA ASP A 98 6.65 6.00 -14.62
C ASP A 98 6.83 4.49 -14.88
N SER A 99 6.20 3.63 -14.07
CA SER A 99 6.25 2.15 -14.15
C SER A 99 7.65 1.54 -14.10
N ARG A 100 8.69 2.29 -13.67
CA ARG A 100 10.06 1.77 -13.56
C ARG A 100 10.32 1.05 -12.25
N TRP A 101 9.49 1.30 -11.24
CA TRP A 101 9.69 0.80 -9.89
C TRP A 101 8.40 0.22 -9.32
N LEU A 102 8.55 -0.86 -8.56
CA LEU A 102 7.53 -1.37 -7.64
C LEU A 102 7.97 -1.05 -6.22
N TYR A 103 7.11 -0.38 -5.46
CA TYR A 103 7.29 -0.15 -4.04
C TYR A 103 6.49 -1.16 -3.25
N ALA A 104 7.08 -1.69 -2.19
CA ALA A 104 6.42 -2.58 -1.23
C ALA A 104 6.57 -2.02 0.17
N VAL A 105 5.47 -2.00 0.90
CA VAL A 105 5.38 -1.45 2.26
C VAL A 105 5.27 -2.60 3.23
N ASP A 106 6.26 -2.73 4.11
CA ASP A 106 6.34 -3.79 5.11
C ASP A 106 6.03 -3.24 6.50
N LEU A 107 4.83 -3.57 7.00
CA LEU A 107 4.38 -3.20 8.33
C LEU A 107 5.23 -3.85 9.42
N GLY A 108 5.64 -5.09 9.20
CA GLY A 108 6.34 -5.90 10.19
C GLY A 108 7.79 -5.48 10.42
N THR A 109 8.46 -4.90 9.42
CA THR A 109 9.87 -4.48 9.52
C THR A 109 10.07 -2.97 9.52
N ASP A 110 8.98 -2.18 9.52
CA ASP A 110 9.00 -0.71 9.42
C ASP A 110 9.75 -0.20 8.17
N GLN A 111 9.57 -0.86 7.01
CA GLN A 111 10.32 -0.55 5.78
C GLN A 111 9.43 -0.22 4.60
N ILE A 112 9.94 0.63 3.70
CA ILE A 112 9.50 0.72 2.31
C ILE A 112 10.64 0.23 1.43
N LEU A 113 10.37 -0.79 0.65
CA LEU A 113 11.28 -1.43 -0.29
C LEU A 113 10.95 -1.00 -1.72
N ARG A 114 11.97 -0.91 -2.59
CA ARG A 114 11.82 -0.54 -3.99
C ARG A 114 12.51 -1.57 -4.89
N PHE A 115 11.76 -2.16 -5.81
CA PHE A 115 12.23 -3.11 -6.81
C PHE A 115 12.35 -2.43 -8.17
N ALA A 116 13.47 -2.64 -8.85
CA ALA A 116 13.62 -2.22 -10.25
C ALA A 116 12.79 -3.15 -11.15
N LEU A 117 12.06 -2.58 -12.10
CA LEU A 117 11.22 -3.29 -13.06
C LEU A 117 11.88 -3.30 -14.44
N ASP A 118 13.12 -3.78 -14.50
CA ASP A 118 13.92 -3.91 -15.73
C ASP A 118 13.58 -5.18 -16.54
N ALA A 119 12.79 -6.09 -15.97
CA ALA A 119 12.24 -7.26 -16.62
C ALA A 119 10.74 -7.44 -16.28
N PRO A 120 9.93 -8.07 -17.15
CA PRO A 120 8.47 -8.12 -16.99
C PRO A 120 8.01 -8.78 -15.69
N THR A 121 8.67 -9.85 -15.28
CA THR A 121 8.20 -10.70 -14.16
C THR A 121 9.28 -11.04 -13.15
N LEU A 122 10.47 -10.47 -13.25
CA LEU A 122 11.58 -10.77 -12.34
C LEU A 122 11.65 -9.73 -11.22
N LEU A 123 11.44 -10.17 -9.98
CA LEU A 123 11.77 -9.40 -8.79
C LEU A 123 13.21 -9.72 -8.39
N ARG A 124 14.06 -8.69 -8.44
CA ARG A 124 15.44 -8.75 -7.92
C ARG A 124 15.48 -8.28 -6.47
N GLU A 125 16.65 -8.37 -5.83
CA GLU A 125 16.84 -7.83 -4.50
C GLU A 125 16.47 -6.33 -4.44
N PRO A 126 15.57 -5.92 -3.55
CA PRO A 126 15.11 -4.54 -3.49
C PRO A 126 16.09 -3.65 -2.75
N GLN A 127 15.95 -2.35 -2.98
CA GLN A 127 16.55 -1.32 -2.16
C GLN A 127 15.58 -0.90 -1.06
N CYS A 128 16.00 -0.86 0.21
CA CYS A 128 15.27 -0.16 1.24
C CYS A 128 15.41 1.35 1.01
N VAL A 129 14.30 2.03 0.71
CA VAL A 129 14.27 3.47 0.39
C VAL A 129 13.73 4.33 1.52
N TYR A 130 13.19 3.71 2.55
CA TYR A 130 12.75 4.39 3.77
C TYR A 130 12.64 3.41 4.94
N HIS A 131 13.19 3.82 6.08
CA HIS A 131 12.92 3.21 7.38
C HIS A 131 11.94 4.10 8.13
N ALA A 132 10.75 3.59 8.38
CA ALA A 132 9.77 4.26 9.23
C ALA A 132 10.23 4.24 10.69
N PRO A 133 9.74 5.14 11.55
CA PRO A 133 10.05 5.06 12.98
C PRO A 133 9.71 3.68 13.54
N PRO A 134 10.57 3.11 14.38
CA PRO A 134 10.37 1.78 14.94
C PRO A 134 8.99 1.63 15.62
N GLY A 135 8.25 0.60 15.27
CA GLY A 135 6.91 0.34 15.81
C GLY A 135 5.79 1.13 15.13
N SER A 136 6.08 1.88 14.07
CA SER A 136 5.04 2.69 13.41
C SER A 136 4.12 1.88 12.49
N GLY A 137 4.58 0.74 11.97
CA GLY A 137 3.79 -0.14 11.13
C GLY A 137 3.31 0.54 9.84
N PRO A 138 4.17 0.86 8.89
CA PRO A 138 3.79 1.44 7.61
C PRO A 138 2.81 0.50 6.88
N ARG A 139 1.75 1.08 6.28
CA ARG A 139 0.64 0.28 5.76
C ARG A 139 0.35 0.51 4.28
N HIS A 140 -0.07 1.72 3.90
CA HIS A 140 -0.40 2.06 2.51
C HIS A 140 0.41 3.26 2.03
N LEU A 141 1.03 3.11 0.86
CA LEU A 141 1.74 4.16 0.13
C LEU A 141 0.96 4.53 -1.13
N LEU A 142 0.75 5.83 -1.37
CA LEU A 142 0.17 6.35 -2.61
C LEU A 142 1.06 7.45 -3.19
N PHE A 143 1.27 7.40 -4.51
CA PHE A 143 1.85 8.51 -5.27
C PHE A 143 0.78 9.54 -5.61
N HIS A 144 1.15 10.81 -5.54
CA HIS A 144 0.29 11.90 -6.00
C HIS A 144 0.14 11.83 -7.54
N PRO A 145 -1.06 12.10 -8.09
CA PRO A 145 -1.29 11.94 -9.52
C PRO A 145 -0.48 12.86 -10.43
N THR A 146 -0.04 14.02 -9.94
CA THR A 146 0.64 15.05 -10.77
C THR A 146 1.89 15.65 -10.14
N LEU A 147 2.08 15.55 -8.83
CA LEU A 147 3.23 16.12 -8.12
C LEU A 147 4.24 15.01 -7.78
N PRO A 148 5.54 15.33 -7.69
CA PRO A 148 6.57 14.37 -7.31
C PRO A 148 6.58 14.13 -5.79
N ILE A 149 5.45 13.76 -5.24
CA ILE A 149 5.25 13.45 -3.82
C ILE A 149 4.52 12.12 -3.65
N ALA A 150 4.67 11.54 -2.46
CA ALA A 150 3.94 10.36 -2.03
C ALA A 150 3.47 10.50 -0.58
N LEU A 151 2.42 9.78 -0.23
CA LEU A 151 1.86 9.75 1.12
C LEU A 151 1.87 8.33 1.65
N LEU A 152 2.22 8.18 2.93
CA LEU A 152 2.25 6.92 3.65
C LEU A 152 1.37 7.01 4.88
N VAL A 153 0.42 6.11 5.04
CA VAL A 153 -0.24 5.89 6.32
C VAL A 153 0.48 4.78 7.09
N SER A 154 0.78 5.04 8.37
CA SER A 154 1.30 4.04 9.29
C SER A 154 0.18 3.57 10.22
N GLU A 155 -0.05 2.27 10.24
CA GLU A 155 -1.17 1.63 10.96
C GLU A 155 -1.04 1.78 12.47
N LEU A 156 0.10 1.34 13.02
CA LEU A 156 0.29 1.25 14.46
C LEU A 156 0.49 2.62 15.11
N ALA A 157 1.13 3.55 14.40
CA ALA A 157 1.36 4.91 14.89
C ALA A 157 0.22 5.88 14.59
N ASN A 158 -0.78 5.51 13.77
CA ASN A 158 -1.84 6.42 13.34
C ASN A 158 -1.29 7.74 12.78
N THR A 159 -0.36 7.65 11.83
CA THR A 159 0.28 8.83 11.23
C THR A 159 0.16 8.83 9.72
N LEU A 160 0.10 10.04 9.15
CA LEU A 160 0.26 10.30 7.72
C LEU A 160 1.60 11.00 7.50
N THR A 161 2.46 10.43 6.64
CA THR A 161 3.77 10.99 6.27
C THR A 161 3.74 11.42 4.81
N LEU A 162 4.21 12.64 4.54
CA LEU A 162 4.43 13.17 3.20
C LEU A 162 5.90 13.01 2.81
N PHE A 163 6.14 12.54 1.59
CA PHE A 163 7.47 12.39 1.01
C PHE A 163 7.64 13.23 -0.25
N ASP A 164 8.86 13.73 -0.46
CA ASP A 164 9.38 14.04 -1.79
C ASP A 164 9.79 12.73 -2.46
N VAL A 165 9.35 12.54 -3.70
CA VAL A 165 9.80 11.43 -4.56
C VAL A 165 11.03 11.89 -5.31
N ARG A 166 12.17 11.22 -5.09
CA ARG A 166 13.48 11.54 -5.66
C ARG A 166 14.01 10.37 -6.48
N PRO A 167 14.97 10.58 -7.38
CA PRO A 167 15.56 9.48 -8.15
C PRO A 167 16.18 8.38 -7.27
N ASP A 168 16.71 8.74 -6.12
CA ASP A 168 17.35 7.84 -5.15
C ASP A 168 16.37 7.23 -4.13
N GLY A 169 15.11 7.68 -4.07
CA GLY A 169 14.08 7.10 -3.19
C GLY A 169 13.06 8.08 -2.65
N LEU A 170 12.68 7.92 -1.40
CA LEU A 170 11.70 8.73 -0.69
C LEU A 170 12.38 9.56 0.40
N SER A 171 12.14 10.87 0.39
CA SER A 171 12.62 11.79 1.43
C SER A 171 11.46 12.32 2.24
N SER A 172 11.36 11.95 3.52
CA SER A 172 10.28 12.42 4.40
C SER A 172 10.35 13.95 4.57
N ARG A 173 9.24 14.63 4.29
CA ARG A 173 9.08 16.09 4.40
C ARG A 173 8.36 16.47 5.68
N SER A 174 7.22 15.84 5.94
CA SER A 174 6.40 16.12 7.13
C SER A 174 5.62 14.87 7.54
N ARG A 175 5.19 14.85 8.80
CA ARG A 175 4.35 13.79 9.37
C ARG A 175 3.41 14.40 10.39
N CYS A 176 2.15 13.94 10.40
CA CYS A 176 1.14 14.35 11.38
C CYS A 176 0.31 13.16 11.85
N SER A 177 -0.40 13.31 12.96
CA SER A 177 -1.38 12.33 13.44
C SER A 177 -2.59 12.28 12.53
N THR A 178 -3.17 11.09 12.36
CA THR A 178 -4.49 10.89 11.72
C THR A 178 -5.63 10.94 12.73
N LEU A 179 -5.31 11.04 14.03
CA LEU A 179 -6.27 11.11 15.12
C LEU A 179 -6.42 12.56 15.63
N PRO A 180 -7.57 12.92 16.20
CA PRO A 180 -7.74 14.23 16.82
C PRO A 180 -6.83 14.41 18.02
N ALA A 181 -6.47 15.65 18.30
CA ALA A 181 -5.69 16.00 19.47
C ALA A 181 -6.41 15.55 20.76
N GLY A 182 -5.67 14.88 21.64
CA GLY A 182 -6.20 14.40 22.91
C GLY A 182 -6.96 13.08 22.87
N PHE A 183 -7.07 12.42 21.70
CA PHE A 183 -7.62 11.07 21.66
C PHE A 183 -6.67 10.08 22.36
N THR A 184 -7.22 9.27 23.27
CA THR A 184 -6.47 8.32 24.13
C THR A 184 -6.93 6.87 23.99
N GLY A 185 -7.90 6.59 23.13
CA GLY A 185 -8.38 5.24 22.85
C GLY A 185 -7.44 4.46 21.92
N ASP A 186 -7.68 3.16 21.81
CA ASP A 186 -7.01 2.33 20.81
C ASP A 186 -7.49 2.66 19.41
N SER A 187 -6.58 2.82 18.47
CA SER A 187 -6.89 3.04 17.06
C SER A 187 -5.78 2.55 16.17
N LEU A 188 -6.15 2.09 15.00
CA LEU A 188 -5.24 1.65 13.94
C LEU A 188 -5.53 2.40 12.65
N GLY A 189 -4.53 3.02 12.05
CA GLY A 189 -4.64 3.61 10.72
C GLY A 189 -5.06 2.55 9.70
N GLY A 190 -6.01 2.90 8.83
CA GLY A 190 -6.57 1.97 7.86
C GLY A 190 -6.17 2.29 6.41
N HIS A 191 -7.17 2.53 5.56
CA HIS A 191 -6.97 2.84 4.16
C HIS A 191 -6.56 4.30 3.94
N LEU A 192 -5.75 4.53 2.92
CA LEU A 192 -5.36 5.84 2.43
C LEU A 192 -5.88 6.00 1.00
N ALA A 193 -6.57 7.09 0.73
CA ALA A 193 -7.04 7.45 -0.61
C ALA A 193 -6.77 8.92 -0.91
N LEU A 194 -6.69 9.27 -2.20
CA LEU A 194 -6.65 10.64 -2.71
C LEU A 194 -7.88 10.89 -3.57
N ASN A 195 -8.35 12.14 -3.61
CA ASN A 195 -9.28 12.53 -4.66
C ASN A 195 -8.54 12.59 -6.02
N ALA A 196 -9.28 12.58 -7.13
CA ALA A 196 -8.70 12.53 -8.47
C ALA A 196 -7.76 13.72 -8.79
N ALA A 197 -7.98 14.87 -8.18
CA ALA A 197 -7.11 16.05 -8.33
C ALA A 197 -5.87 16.03 -7.43
N GLY A 198 -5.77 15.09 -6.49
CA GLY A 198 -4.67 15.03 -5.51
C GLY A 198 -4.76 16.08 -4.39
N THR A 199 -5.75 16.96 -4.41
CA THR A 199 -5.84 18.09 -3.45
C THR A 199 -6.29 17.68 -2.05
N HIS A 200 -6.85 16.48 -1.88
CA HIS A 200 -7.31 15.95 -0.61
C HIS A 200 -6.92 14.49 -0.42
N GLY A 201 -6.44 14.19 0.78
CA GLY A 201 -6.16 12.84 1.27
C GLY A 201 -7.19 12.42 2.32
N TYR A 202 -7.52 11.14 2.34
CA TYR A 202 -8.49 10.54 3.25
C TYR A 202 -7.86 9.33 3.93
N VAL A 203 -7.89 9.29 5.25
CA VAL A 203 -7.36 8.17 6.04
C VAL A 203 -8.44 7.65 6.97
N THR A 204 -8.73 6.36 6.91
CA THR A 204 -9.63 5.71 7.87
C THR A 204 -8.90 5.38 9.16
N ASN A 205 -9.54 5.59 10.31
CA ASN A 205 -9.05 5.24 11.65
C ASN A 205 -10.00 4.20 12.25
N ARG A 206 -9.49 2.99 12.45
CA ARG A 206 -10.24 1.86 13.04
C ARG A 206 -10.09 1.90 14.56
N GLY A 207 -11.18 2.02 15.28
CA GLY A 207 -11.22 2.23 16.74
C GLY A 207 -11.58 3.66 17.13
N HIS A 208 -11.07 4.69 16.43
CA HIS A 208 -11.67 6.02 16.46
C HIS A 208 -12.89 6.15 15.52
N ASP A 209 -13.08 5.20 14.61
CA ASP A 209 -14.21 5.04 13.68
C ASP A 209 -14.51 6.30 12.87
N SER A 210 -13.45 6.86 12.31
CA SER A 210 -13.51 8.09 11.52
C SER A 210 -12.71 8.00 10.21
N VAL A 211 -13.00 8.96 9.34
CA VAL A 211 -12.16 9.35 8.21
C VAL A 211 -11.52 10.69 8.54
N ALA A 212 -10.21 10.74 8.65
CA ALA A 212 -9.43 11.97 8.72
C ALA A 212 -9.27 12.53 7.30
N VAL A 213 -9.61 13.82 7.11
CA VAL A 213 -9.52 14.52 5.83
C VAL A 213 -8.38 15.51 5.88
N PHE A 214 -7.47 15.39 4.91
CA PHE A 214 -6.30 16.25 4.79
C PHE A 214 -6.36 17.08 3.51
N ARG A 215 -5.96 18.36 3.58
CA ARG A 215 -5.64 19.16 2.41
C ARG A 215 -4.18 18.93 2.04
N ILE A 216 -3.93 18.84 0.72
CA ILE A 216 -2.61 18.73 0.12
C ILE A 216 -2.42 19.95 -0.76
N ASP A 217 -1.52 20.86 -0.36
CA ASP A 217 -1.29 22.12 -1.08
C ASP A 217 -0.33 21.91 -2.26
N GLY A 218 -0.60 22.61 -3.38
CA GLY A 218 0.07 22.36 -4.66
C GLY A 218 1.43 23.03 -4.88
N ALA A 219 1.69 24.24 -4.34
CA ALA A 219 2.91 25.00 -4.64
C ALA A 219 4.11 24.59 -3.77
N GLU A 220 3.88 24.43 -2.48
CA GLU A 220 4.82 23.78 -1.55
C GLU A 220 4.04 22.68 -0.85
N PRO A 221 4.07 21.43 -1.36
CA PRO A 221 3.20 20.38 -0.86
C PRO A 221 3.35 20.20 0.65
N GLY A 222 2.28 20.45 1.38
CA GLY A 222 2.10 20.20 2.80
C GLY A 222 0.90 19.29 3.03
N ILE A 223 0.74 18.78 4.24
CA ILE A 223 -0.46 18.08 4.69
C ILE A 223 -1.06 18.86 5.85
N GLU A 224 -2.32 19.23 5.72
CA GLU A 224 -3.08 19.93 6.75
C GLU A 224 -4.33 19.13 7.08
N LEU A 225 -4.46 18.71 8.35
CA LEU A 225 -5.67 18.06 8.83
C LEU A 225 -6.82 19.07 8.87
N LEU A 226 -7.88 18.82 8.10
CA LEU A 226 -9.05 19.67 8.02
C LEU A 226 -10.13 19.26 9.02
N GLN A 227 -10.44 17.96 9.08
CA GLN A 227 -11.54 17.46 9.92
C GLN A 227 -11.46 15.94 10.10
N HIS A 228 -12.22 15.45 11.07
CA HIS A 228 -12.58 14.05 11.22
C HIS A 228 -14.09 13.89 10.97
N VAL A 229 -14.46 12.91 10.15
CA VAL A 229 -15.86 12.57 9.87
C VAL A 229 -16.09 11.16 10.38
N ALA A 230 -17.16 10.93 11.13
CA ALA A 230 -17.53 9.59 11.57
C ALA A 230 -17.73 8.65 10.38
N SER A 231 -17.18 7.43 10.44
CA SER A 231 -17.28 6.46 9.34
C SER A 231 -18.68 5.87 9.16
N GLY A 232 -19.54 6.02 10.18
CA GLY A 232 -20.92 5.50 10.17
C GLY A 232 -21.03 4.00 10.45
N GLY A 233 -19.94 3.36 10.84
CA GLY A 233 -19.88 1.97 11.24
C GLY A 233 -18.89 1.78 12.38
N ALA A 234 -19.14 0.81 13.24
CA ALA A 234 -18.20 0.30 14.22
C ALA A 234 -17.64 -1.02 13.69
#